data_9d6d98009eb6910017f52e15c40f596f
#
_entry.id   9d6d98009eb6910017f52e15c40f596f
#
_cell.length_a   1.000
_cell.length_b   1.000
_cell.length_c   1.000
_cell.angle_alpha   90.00
_cell.angle_beta   90.00
_cell.angle_gamma   90.00
#
_symmetry.space_group_name_H-M   'P 1'
#
loop_
_entity.id
_entity.type
_entity.pdbx_description
1 polymer ?
#
loop_
_entity_poly.entity_id
_entity_poly.type
_entity_poly.pdbx_seq_one_letter_code
_entity_poly.pdbx_strand_id
1 'polypeptide(L)'
;MATDLKVLEHQEEELEKKKEKLWNANYWKVMIGNFMLFFSFYILTPLLPIYLDAEFAADKDLIGVVLSGYVIAALLVRPFSGFIVDTFNRKKVLVICFFFFFILFTGYIGAGTILLFAVVRTMHGLPFGAVTVANSTAAIDVLPSSRRSEGIGFYGLSNNLAMAIAPSAGIWIYTATDNFSLLFWIALFTAMAGFISVSTVKMKKREPVAEKKPISFDRFFLTRGWLLAVNIACFGLCWGIMSNYVAIYGSEMLGITDGTGLFFMILSAGLFAARIFGTRALARGKITQSAAVGVILSLGGYVLFAAVNQSWAYYTSAALIGLGNGNMYPAFLNMFIKLARNDQRGTANSSILTSWDAGMGLGIVGGGFLLQYLSYSAAFWGAAIMQLTGTLLFYLFTRRFYEARRLS
;
A
#
# COMPACT_ATOMS: atom_id res chain seq x y z
N MET A 1 8.71 50.75 0.17
CA MET A 1 10.05 50.13 -0.05
C MET A 1 10.24 48.79 0.67
N ALA A 2 10.14 48.68 2.02
CA ALA A 2 10.26 47.37 2.71
C ALA A 2 9.07 46.42 2.43
N THR A 3 7.87 46.95 2.21
CA THR A 3 6.69 46.15 1.86
C THR A 3 6.73 45.64 0.43
N ASP A 4 7.28 46.44 -0.48
CA ASP A 4 7.40 46.09 -1.90
C ASP A 4 8.50 45.01 -2.10
N LEU A 5 9.59 45.08 -1.32
CA LEU A 5 10.63 44.06 -1.30
C LEU A 5 10.08 42.68 -0.83
N LYS A 6 9.28 42.63 0.21
CA LYS A 6 8.62 41.39 0.67
C LYS A 6 7.63 40.83 -0.33
N VAL A 7 6.93 41.68 -1.08
CA VAL A 7 6.01 41.26 -2.14
C VAL A 7 6.79 40.69 -3.33
N LEU A 8 7.91 41.30 -3.69
CA LEU A 8 8.80 40.81 -4.75
C LEU A 8 9.47 39.49 -4.37
N GLU A 9 9.99 39.36 -3.15
CA GLU A 9 10.53 38.11 -2.61
C GLU A 9 9.47 37.00 -2.59
N HIS A 10 8.24 37.31 -2.20
CA HIS A 10 7.14 36.33 -2.22
C HIS A 10 6.72 35.94 -3.65
N GLN A 11 6.76 36.87 -4.59
CA GLN A 11 6.52 36.59 -6.01
C GLN A 11 7.65 35.79 -6.66
N GLU A 12 8.91 36.03 -6.30
CA GLU A 12 10.06 35.23 -6.74
C GLU A 12 10.00 33.82 -6.14
N GLU A 13 9.68 33.66 -4.86
CA GLU A 13 9.45 32.34 -4.26
C GLU A 13 8.31 31.57 -4.91
N GLU A 14 7.20 32.25 -5.25
CA GLU A 14 6.11 31.59 -5.98
C GLU A 14 6.47 31.24 -7.42
N LEU A 15 7.28 32.05 -8.09
CA LEU A 15 7.83 31.77 -9.43
C LEU A 15 8.84 30.62 -9.41
N GLU A 16 9.71 30.53 -8.41
CA GLU A 16 10.61 29.40 -8.22
C GLU A 16 9.85 28.11 -7.88
N LYS A 17 8.82 28.18 -7.03
CA LYS A 17 7.91 27.05 -6.75
C LYS A 17 7.19 26.56 -8.01
N LYS A 18 6.84 27.46 -8.93
CA LYS A 18 6.26 27.09 -10.25
C LYS A 18 7.27 26.40 -11.18
N LYS A 19 8.58 26.60 -11.03
CA LYS A 19 9.63 25.97 -11.84
C LYS A 19 9.99 24.56 -11.37
N GLU A 20 9.66 24.14 -10.16
CA GLU A 20 9.97 22.81 -9.65
C GLU A 20 9.13 21.72 -10.35
N LYS A 21 9.81 20.85 -11.09
CA LYS A 21 9.15 19.75 -11.83
C LYS A 21 8.81 18.60 -10.89
N LEU A 22 7.52 18.27 -10.78
CA LEU A 22 7.05 17.06 -10.08
C LEU A 22 7.71 15.81 -10.69
N TRP A 23 7.62 15.69 -12.00
CA TRP A 23 8.11 14.56 -12.79
C TRP A 23 9.61 14.68 -13.08
N ASN A 24 10.43 14.66 -12.01
CA ASN A 24 11.87 14.63 -12.15
C ASN A 24 12.37 13.18 -12.39
N ALA A 25 13.58 13.04 -12.94
CA ALA A 25 14.15 11.76 -13.28
C ALA A 25 14.29 10.79 -12.09
N ASN A 26 14.58 11.29 -10.89
CA ASN A 26 14.69 10.47 -9.70
C ASN A 26 13.33 9.96 -9.24
N TYR A 27 12.29 10.78 -9.34
CA TYR A 27 10.93 10.37 -9.00
C TYR A 27 10.41 9.29 -9.97
N TRP A 28 10.65 9.44 -11.29
CA TRP A 28 10.34 8.39 -12.27
C TRP A 28 11.03 7.08 -11.95
N LYS A 29 12.32 7.10 -11.60
CA LYS A 29 13.07 5.90 -11.23
C LYS A 29 12.49 5.20 -10.01
N VAL A 30 12.08 5.96 -8.99
CA VAL A 30 11.44 5.42 -7.80
C VAL A 30 10.07 4.83 -8.14
N MET A 31 9.27 5.48 -8.99
CA MET A 31 7.97 4.97 -9.44
C MET A 31 8.11 3.69 -10.27
N ILE A 32 9.06 3.64 -11.20
CA ILE A 32 9.36 2.42 -11.97
C ILE A 32 9.80 1.30 -11.04
N GLY A 33 10.71 1.58 -10.10
CA GLY A 33 11.12 0.62 -9.09
C GLY A 33 9.95 0.09 -8.28
N ASN A 34 9.02 0.98 -7.88
CA ASN A 34 7.81 0.58 -7.15
C ASN A 34 6.87 -0.29 -8.00
N PHE A 35 6.64 0.09 -9.25
CA PHE A 35 5.85 -0.71 -10.17
C PHE A 35 6.44 -2.12 -10.34
N MET A 36 7.75 -2.22 -10.62
CA MET A 36 8.44 -3.50 -10.80
C MET A 36 8.44 -4.37 -9.54
N LEU A 37 8.60 -3.74 -8.34
CA LEU A 37 8.49 -4.42 -7.04
C LEU A 37 7.12 -5.10 -6.89
N PHE A 38 6.04 -4.33 -7.09
CA PHE A 38 4.70 -4.85 -6.92
C PHE A 38 4.26 -5.75 -8.07
N PHE A 39 4.73 -5.50 -9.29
CA PHE A 39 4.45 -6.38 -10.43
C PHE A 39 5.06 -7.78 -10.20
N SER A 40 6.33 -7.86 -9.79
CA SER A 40 6.99 -9.15 -9.47
C SER A 40 6.31 -9.91 -8.32
N PHE A 41 5.70 -9.18 -7.39
CA PHE A 41 4.92 -9.78 -6.30
C PHE A 41 3.55 -10.27 -6.80
N TYR A 42 2.79 -9.42 -7.49
CA TYR A 42 1.41 -9.74 -7.87
C TYR A 42 1.31 -10.76 -9.01
N ILE A 43 2.31 -10.89 -9.88
CA ILE A 43 2.30 -11.87 -10.97
C ILE A 43 2.27 -13.32 -10.45
N LEU A 44 2.84 -13.56 -9.28
CA LEU A 44 2.89 -14.88 -8.63
C LEU A 44 1.70 -15.11 -7.69
N THR A 45 1.18 -14.06 -7.06
CA THR A 45 0.24 -14.16 -5.94
C THR A 45 -0.95 -15.08 -6.21
N PRO A 46 -1.70 -15.00 -7.33
CA PRO A 46 -2.85 -15.86 -7.59
C PRO A 46 -2.45 -17.30 -7.96
N LEU A 47 -1.22 -17.52 -8.39
CA LEU A 47 -0.74 -18.80 -8.90
C LEU A 47 0.00 -19.63 -7.85
N LEU A 48 0.49 -19.02 -6.76
CA LEU A 48 1.19 -19.75 -5.71
C LEU A 48 0.37 -20.84 -5.03
N PRO A 49 -0.93 -20.67 -4.74
CA PRO A 49 -1.75 -21.78 -4.23
C PRO A 49 -1.80 -22.95 -5.20
N ILE A 50 -1.97 -22.68 -6.50
CA ILE A 50 -2.02 -23.69 -7.57
C ILE A 50 -0.66 -24.42 -7.69
N TYR A 51 0.44 -23.66 -7.61
CA TYR A 51 1.79 -24.22 -7.62
C TYR A 51 2.03 -25.15 -6.45
N LEU A 52 1.65 -24.77 -5.23
CA LEU A 52 1.86 -25.58 -4.03
C LEU A 52 1.03 -26.86 -4.03
N ASP A 53 -0.18 -26.82 -4.57
CA ASP A 53 -1.00 -28.01 -4.77
C ASP A 53 -0.40 -28.93 -5.87
N ALA A 54 -0.07 -28.37 -7.03
CA ALA A 54 0.43 -29.15 -8.17
C ALA A 54 1.82 -29.79 -7.93
N GLU A 55 2.76 -29.04 -7.32
CA GLU A 55 4.15 -29.48 -7.16
C GLU A 55 4.38 -30.29 -5.89
N PHE A 56 3.66 -29.96 -4.80
CA PHE A 56 3.89 -30.57 -3.48
C PHE A 56 2.68 -31.33 -2.94
N ALA A 57 1.56 -31.41 -3.68
CA ALA A 57 0.30 -31.99 -3.22
C ALA A 57 -0.12 -31.45 -1.83
N ALA A 58 0.04 -30.13 -1.62
CA ALA A 58 -0.18 -29.49 -0.34
C ALA A 58 -1.67 -29.28 -0.07
N ASP A 59 -2.13 -29.67 1.11
CA ASP A 59 -3.49 -29.39 1.57
C ASP A 59 -3.75 -27.88 1.70
N LYS A 60 -5.01 -27.48 1.57
CA LYS A 60 -5.43 -26.06 1.61
C LYS A 60 -4.96 -25.34 2.87
N ASP A 61 -4.98 -26.01 4.01
CA ASP A 61 -4.53 -25.44 5.29
C ASP A 61 -3.02 -25.17 5.28
N LEU A 62 -2.24 -26.12 4.76
CA LEU A 62 -0.79 -25.97 4.64
C LEU A 62 -0.43 -24.85 3.65
N ILE A 63 -1.14 -24.75 2.52
CA ILE A 63 -1.01 -23.64 1.57
C ILE A 63 -1.24 -22.30 2.29
N GLY A 64 -2.30 -22.20 3.07
CA GLY A 64 -2.61 -21.01 3.86
C GLY A 64 -1.49 -20.63 4.82
N VAL A 65 -0.95 -21.60 5.56
CA VAL A 65 0.19 -21.41 6.48
C VAL A 65 1.44 -20.91 5.74
N VAL A 66 1.82 -21.59 4.67
CA VAL A 66 3.00 -21.23 3.86
C VAL A 66 2.90 -19.82 3.30
N LEU A 67 1.75 -19.45 2.77
CA LEU A 67 1.57 -18.12 2.16
C LEU A 67 1.43 -17.01 3.21
N SER A 68 0.84 -17.29 4.37
CA SER A 68 0.71 -16.31 5.45
C SER A 68 2.05 -15.92 6.08
N GLY A 69 3.02 -16.82 6.08
CA GLY A 69 4.38 -16.55 6.58
C GLY A 69 5.01 -15.30 5.99
N TYR A 70 4.81 -15.07 4.69
CA TYR A 70 5.28 -13.86 4.01
C TYR A 70 4.67 -12.57 4.58
N VAL A 71 3.36 -12.57 4.78
CA VAL A 71 2.62 -11.39 5.29
C VAL A 71 3.00 -11.11 6.73
N ILE A 72 3.10 -12.15 7.56
CA ILE A 72 3.51 -12.02 8.96
C ILE A 72 4.93 -11.46 9.05
N ALA A 73 5.88 -11.98 8.28
CA ALA A 73 7.25 -11.51 8.25
C ALA A 73 7.34 -10.03 7.80
N ALA A 74 6.59 -9.67 6.76
CA ALA A 74 6.53 -8.28 6.29
C ALA A 74 5.94 -7.34 7.36
N LEU A 75 4.86 -7.74 8.04
CA LEU A 75 4.23 -6.96 9.10
C LEU A 75 5.20 -6.74 10.29
N LEU A 76 5.88 -7.79 10.72
CA LEU A 76 6.82 -7.72 11.85
C LEU A 76 8.02 -6.81 11.58
N VAL A 77 8.53 -6.78 10.36
CA VAL A 77 9.72 -5.97 10.02
C VAL A 77 9.41 -4.49 9.80
N ARG A 78 8.18 -4.13 9.44
CA ARG A 78 7.83 -2.74 9.06
C ARG A 78 8.13 -1.67 10.10
N PRO A 79 7.80 -1.83 11.39
CA PRO A 79 8.14 -0.84 12.41
C PRO A 79 9.65 -0.59 12.49
N PHE A 80 10.46 -1.66 12.42
CA PHE A 80 11.91 -1.57 12.42
C PHE A 80 12.45 -0.91 11.15
N SER A 81 11.81 -1.15 10.01
CA SER A 81 12.20 -0.58 8.72
C SER A 81 12.10 0.94 8.71
N GLY A 82 11.07 1.52 9.34
CA GLY A 82 10.95 2.97 9.51
C GLY A 82 12.13 3.56 10.29
N PHE A 83 12.48 2.94 11.42
CA PHE A 83 13.63 3.32 12.22
C PHE A 83 14.95 3.20 11.44
N ILE A 84 15.16 2.10 10.73
CA ILE A 84 16.37 1.87 9.92
C ILE A 84 16.50 2.94 8.83
N VAL A 85 15.42 3.25 8.11
CA VAL A 85 15.39 4.26 7.04
C VAL A 85 15.66 5.67 7.58
N ASP A 86 15.22 5.96 8.82
CA ASP A 86 15.46 7.27 9.44
C ASP A 86 16.85 7.39 10.07
N THR A 87 17.43 6.27 10.51
CA THR A 87 18.73 6.26 11.21
C THR A 87 19.91 6.15 10.24
N PHE A 88 19.78 5.32 9.20
CA PHE A 88 20.85 5.03 8.27
C PHE A 88 20.72 5.81 6.96
N ASN A 89 21.71 5.68 6.08
CA ASN A 89 21.65 6.29 4.76
C ASN A 89 20.51 5.66 3.93
N ARG A 90 19.46 6.43 3.68
CA ARG A 90 18.22 5.98 3.01
C ARG A 90 18.47 5.31 1.67
N LYS A 91 19.42 5.83 0.88
CA LYS A 91 19.81 5.24 -0.41
C LYS A 91 20.40 3.83 -0.22
N LYS A 92 21.31 3.66 0.74
CA LYS A 92 21.93 2.36 1.02
C LYS A 92 20.89 1.36 1.51
N VAL A 93 20.02 1.79 2.44
CA VAL A 93 18.93 0.94 2.96
C VAL A 93 18.01 0.49 1.82
N LEU A 94 17.57 1.41 0.96
CA LEU A 94 16.71 1.09 -0.19
C LEU A 94 17.37 0.05 -1.11
N VAL A 95 18.62 0.27 -1.49
CA VAL A 95 19.36 -0.62 -2.41
C VAL A 95 19.57 -2.00 -1.78
N ILE A 96 19.96 -2.06 -0.50
CA ILE A 96 20.18 -3.34 0.20
C ILE A 96 18.86 -4.13 0.34
N CYS A 97 17.78 -3.47 0.78
CA CYS A 97 16.49 -4.14 0.92
C CYS A 97 15.95 -4.63 -0.42
N PHE A 98 16.12 -3.84 -1.48
CA PHE A 98 15.69 -4.24 -2.82
C PHE A 98 16.55 -5.37 -3.39
N PHE A 99 17.86 -5.38 -3.09
CA PHE A 99 18.73 -6.48 -3.45
C PHE A 99 18.27 -7.80 -2.83
N PHE A 100 18.02 -7.84 -1.52
CA PHE A 100 17.51 -9.05 -0.87
C PHE A 100 16.11 -9.42 -1.36
N PHE A 101 15.27 -8.45 -1.70
CA PHE A 101 13.96 -8.72 -2.28
C PHE A 101 14.07 -9.44 -3.64
N PHE A 102 14.90 -8.95 -4.58
CA PHE A 102 14.97 -9.60 -5.88
C PHE A 102 15.72 -10.93 -5.84
N ILE A 103 16.79 -11.06 -5.06
CA ILE A 103 17.58 -12.28 -5.03
C ILE A 103 16.83 -13.48 -4.44
N LEU A 104 15.91 -13.26 -3.49
CA LEU A 104 15.10 -14.30 -2.89
C LEU A 104 14.12 -14.98 -3.87
N PHE A 105 13.85 -14.39 -5.04
CA PHE A 105 13.14 -15.11 -6.11
C PHE A 105 13.91 -16.33 -6.62
N THR A 106 15.24 -16.34 -6.55
CA THR A 106 16.04 -17.52 -6.91
C THR A 106 15.76 -18.70 -5.97
N GLY A 107 15.38 -18.39 -4.72
CA GLY A 107 15.01 -19.41 -3.76
C GLY A 107 13.76 -20.20 -4.15
N TYR A 108 12.79 -19.58 -4.82
CA TYR A 108 11.61 -20.29 -5.33
C TYR A 108 11.95 -21.25 -6.46
N ILE A 109 12.91 -20.88 -7.31
CA ILE A 109 13.39 -21.74 -8.42
C ILE A 109 14.11 -22.97 -7.90
N GLY A 110 14.83 -22.81 -6.77
CA GLY A 110 15.60 -23.90 -6.15
C GLY A 110 14.86 -24.68 -5.06
N ALA A 111 13.61 -24.32 -4.74
CA ALA A 111 12.88 -24.95 -3.64
C ALA A 111 12.31 -26.32 -4.04
N GLY A 112 13.08 -27.38 -3.88
CA GLY A 112 12.67 -28.78 -4.17
C GLY A 112 11.78 -29.41 -3.08
N THR A 113 11.44 -28.71 -1.99
CA THR A 113 10.54 -29.20 -0.94
C THR A 113 9.64 -28.07 -0.43
N ILE A 114 8.43 -28.43 0.03
CA ILE A 114 7.47 -27.46 0.59
C ILE A 114 8.03 -26.71 1.79
N LEU A 115 8.84 -27.40 2.64
CA LEU A 115 9.48 -26.77 3.79
C LEU A 115 10.46 -25.67 3.35
N LEU A 116 11.31 -25.97 2.37
CA LEU A 116 12.26 -24.99 1.83
C LEU A 116 11.52 -23.83 1.17
N PHE A 117 10.46 -24.10 0.42
CA PHE A 117 9.60 -23.08 -0.15
C PHE A 117 8.98 -22.17 0.93
N ALA A 118 8.44 -22.77 2.01
CA ALA A 118 7.86 -22.04 3.14
C ALA A 118 8.90 -21.13 3.83
N VAL A 119 10.12 -21.62 4.04
CA VAL A 119 11.22 -20.83 4.61
C VAL A 119 11.57 -19.66 3.69
N VAL A 120 11.79 -19.93 2.40
CA VAL A 120 12.11 -18.89 1.40
C VAL A 120 10.98 -17.86 1.34
N ARG A 121 9.71 -18.31 1.32
CA ARG A 121 8.53 -17.45 1.26
C ARG A 121 8.43 -16.53 2.47
N THR A 122 8.63 -17.08 3.67
CA THR A 122 8.62 -16.31 4.91
C THR A 122 9.79 -15.33 4.96
N MET A 123 10.99 -15.76 4.65
CA MET A 123 12.17 -14.89 4.60
C MET A 123 12.02 -13.77 3.56
N HIS A 124 11.37 -14.02 2.43
CA HIS A 124 11.12 -13.01 1.39
C HIS A 124 10.18 -11.89 1.86
N GLY A 125 9.29 -12.16 2.82
CA GLY A 125 8.45 -11.15 3.45
C GLY A 125 9.24 -10.05 4.18
N LEU A 126 10.41 -10.37 4.76
CA LEU A 126 11.24 -9.39 5.49
C LEU A 126 11.75 -8.27 4.55
N PRO A 127 12.49 -8.54 3.47
CA PRO A 127 12.93 -7.47 2.58
C PRO A 127 11.76 -6.79 1.85
N PHE A 128 10.64 -7.48 1.59
CA PHE A 128 9.44 -6.83 1.05
C PHE A 128 8.90 -5.77 1.99
N GLY A 129 8.69 -6.11 3.26
CA GLY A 129 8.23 -5.14 4.26
C GLY A 129 9.17 -3.94 4.36
N ALA A 130 10.50 -4.18 4.36
CA ALA A 130 11.50 -3.14 4.46
C ALA A 130 11.60 -2.27 3.20
N VAL A 131 11.61 -2.87 2.01
CA VAL A 131 11.75 -2.13 0.74
C VAL A 131 10.53 -1.28 0.43
N THR A 132 9.32 -1.70 0.81
CA THR A 132 8.11 -0.88 0.63
C THR A 132 8.18 0.41 1.45
N VAL A 133 8.68 0.35 2.70
CA VAL A 133 8.93 1.53 3.54
C VAL A 133 10.05 2.39 2.97
N ALA A 134 11.17 1.80 2.59
CA ALA A 134 12.33 2.52 2.07
C ALA A 134 12.01 3.22 0.74
N ASN A 135 11.31 2.54 -0.18
CA ASN A 135 11.00 3.08 -1.50
C ASN A 135 9.96 4.22 -1.43
N SER A 136 8.92 4.08 -0.60
CA SER A 136 7.95 5.16 -0.40
C SER A 136 8.55 6.37 0.33
N THR A 137 9.48 6.15 1.27
CA THR A 137 10.25 7.24 1.88
C THR A 137 11.17 7.92 0.87
N ALA A 138 11.82 7.14 0.00
CA ALA A 138 12.63 7.69 -1.09
C ALA A 138 11.80 8.52 -2.06
N ALA A 139 10.57 8.10 -2.39
CA ALA A 139 9.66 8.88 -3.22
C ALA A 139 9.38 10.26 -2.61
N ILE A 140 9.16 10.32 -1.29
CA ILE A 140 8.92 11.59 -0.57
C ILE A 140 10.16 12.49 -0.62
N ASP A 141 11.36 11.92 -0.52
CA ASP A 141 12.62 12.67 -0.47
C ASP A 141 13.06 13.24 -1.81
N VAL A 142 12.74 12.55 -2.92
CA VAL A 142 13.09 13.05 -4.27
C VAL A 142 12.06 14.04 -4.82
N LEU A 143 10.94 14.23 -4.12
CA LEU A 143 9.90 15.19 -4.48
C LEU A 143 10.24 16.59 -3.95
N PRO A 144 10.00 17.65 -4.75
CA PRO A 144 10.04 19.01 -4.27
C PRO A 144 9.09 19.22 -3.07
N SER A 145 9.51 20.02 -2.10
CA SER A 145 8.71 20.29 -0.90
C SER A 145 7.33 20.87 -1.23
N SER A 146 7.30 21.78 -2.22
CA SER A 146 6.09 22.45 -2.70
C SER A 146 5.08 21.49 -3.35
N ARG A 147 5.53 20.38 -3.95
CA ARG A 147 4.70 19.43 -4.71
C ARG A 147 4.63 18.03 -4.08
N ARG A 148 5.11 17.87 -2.83
CA ARG A 148 5.21 16.56 -2.17
C ARG A 148 3.86 15.88 -1.98
N SER A 149 2.83 16.62 -1.55
CA SER A 149 1.48 16.07 -1.35
C SER A 149 0.86 15.56 -2.66
N GLU A 150 1.12 16.27 -3.76
CA GLU A 150 0.71 15.85 -5.11
C GLU A 150 1.44 14.57 -5.54
N GLY A 151 2.77 14.55 -5.38
CA GLY A 151 3.59 13.40 -5.74
C GLY A 151 3.25 12.14 -4.92
N ILE A 152 2.97 12.26 -3.63
CA ILE A 152 2.49 11.14 -2.81
C ILE A 152 1.17 10.58 -3.40
N GLY A 153 0.29 11.46 -3.89
CA GLY A 153 -0.91 11.04 -4.60
C GLY A 153 -0.62 10.17 -5.82
N PHE A 154 0.33 10.56 -6.66
CA PHE A 154 0.71 9.80 -7.86
C PHE A 154 1.54 8.55 -7.55
N TYR A 155 2.34 8.54 -6.48
CA TYR A 155 3.18 7.39 -6.15
C TYR A 155 2.40 6.08 -6.04
N GLY A 156 1.22 6.11 -5.41
CA GLY A 156 0.36 4.94 -5.29
C GLY A 156 -0.19 4.40 -6.62
N LEU A 157 -0.17 5.18 -7.72
CA LEU A 157 -0.61 4.70 -9.03
C LEU A 157 0.28 3.57 -9.56
N SER A 158 1.58 3.63 -9.31
CA SER A 158 2.51 2.58 -9.76
C SER A 158 2.18 1.23 -9.14
N ASN A 159 1.83 1.19 -7.85
CA ASN A 159 1.35 -0.03 -7.19
C ASN A 159 -0.02 -0.49 -7.74
N ASN A 160 -0.97 0.43 -7.86
CA ASN A 160 -2.32 0.10 -8.36
C ASN A 160 -2.26 -0.44 -9.79
N LEU A 161 -1.39 0.12 -10.63
CA LEU A 161 -1.18 -0.37 -12.00
C LEU A 161 -0.60 -1.79 -12.01
N ALA A 162 0.38 -2.07 -11.15
CA ALA A 162 0.93 -3.41 -10.99
C ALA A 162 -0.14 -4.40 -10.53
N MET A 163 -0.95 -4.03 -9.53
CA MET A 163 -2.04 -4.86 -9.01
C MET A 163 -3.12 -5.15 -10.07
N ALA A 164 -3.39 -4.20 -10.97
CA ALA A 164 -4.38 -4.39 -12.03
C ALA A 164 -3.91 -5.31 -13.15
N ILE A 165 -2.60 -5.26 -13.50
CA ILE A 165 -2.07 -5.94 -14.69
C ILE A 165 -1.40 -7.28 -14.35
N ALA A 166 -0.60 -7.33 -13.29
CA ALA A 166 0.28 -8.46 -13.03
C ALA A 166 -0.45 -9.80 -12.78
N PRO A 167 -1.56 -9.86 -12.00
CA PRO A 167 -2.30 -11.10 -11.80
C PRO A 167 -2.81 -11.71 -13.12
N SER A 168 -3.42 -10.86 -13.95
CA SER A 168 -3.96 -11.29 -15.24
C SER A 168 -2.85 -11.74 -16.19
N ALA A 169 -1.73 -11.02 -16.23
CA ALA A 169 -0.56 -11.40 -17.01
C ALA A 169 0.02 -12.76 -16.55
N GLY A 170 0.11 -12.96 -15.22
CA GLY A 170 0.58 -14.22 -14.65
C GLY A 170 -0.30 -15.41 -15.03
N ILE A 171 -1.61 -15.26 -14.86
CA ILE A 171 -2.59 -16.30 -15.24
C ILE A 171 -2.51 -16.60 -16.75
N TRP A 172 -2.47 -15.58 -17.60
CA TRP A 172 -2.38 -15.74 -19.05
C TRP A 172 -1.10 -16.48 -19.47
N ILE A 173 0.06 -16.11 -18.90
CA ILE A 173 1.34 -16.78 -19.18
C ILE A 173 1.27 -18.23 -18.73
N TYR A 174 0.76 -18.51 -17.52
CA TYR A 174 0.62 -19.87 -17.02
C TYR A 174 -0.29 -20.71 -17.90
N THR A 175 -1.48 -20.21 -18.26
CA THR A 175 -2.42 -20.92 -19.12
C THR A 175 -1.82 -21.22 -20.51
N ALA A 176 -0.98 -20.32 -21.04
CA ALA A 176 -0.35 -20.51 -22.36
C ALA A 176 0.87 -21.45 -22.34
N THR A 177 1.56 -21.59 -21.21
CA THR A 177 2.87 -22.29 -21.15
C THR A 177 2.90 -23.49 -20.22
N ASP A 178 1.94 -23.59 -19.30
CA ASP A 178 1.89 -24.58 -18.19
C ASP A 178 3.21 -24.67 -17.41
N ASN A 179 3.89 -23.53 -17.22
CA ASN A 179 5.24 -23.49 -16.69
C ASN A 179 5.40 -22.47 -15.56
N PHE A 180 5.39 -22.95 -14.31
CA PHE A 180 5.63 -22.12 -13.12
C PHE A 180 7.06 -21.58 -13.04
N SER A 181 8.07 -22.35 -13.51
CA SER A 181 9.46 -21.89 -13.48
C SER A 181 9.64 -20.61 -14.31
N LEU A 182 8.98 -20.51 -15.47
CA LEU A 182 8.99 -19.30 -16.30
C LEU A 182 8.49 -18.09 -15.53
N LEU A 183 7.43 -18.25 -14.72
CA LEU A 183 6.88 -17.17 -13.91
C LEU A 183 7.84 -16.70 -12.81
N PHE A 184 8.55 -17.63 -12.17
CA PHE A 184 9.57 -17.28 -11.18
C PHE A 184 10.74 -16.51 -11.83
N TRP A 185 11.17 -16.90 -13.03
CA TRP A 185 12.17 -16.15 -13.78
C TRP A 185 11.69 -14.76 -14.19
N ILE A 186 10.45 -14.62 -14.67
CA ILE A 186 9.86 -13.32 -15.00
C ILE A 186 9.81 -12.44 -13.75
N ALA A 187 9.37 -12.95 -12.61
CA ALA A 187 9.34 -12.23 -11.35
C ALA A 187 10.75 -11.79 -10.92
N LEU A 188 11.74 -12.66 -11.01
CA LEU A 188 13.15 -12.36 -10.72
C LEU A 188 13.68 -11.21 -11.59
N PHE A 189 13.54 -11.32 -12.92
CA PHE A 189 14.07 -10.31 -13.84
C PHE A 189 13.33 -8.98 -13.71
N THR A 190 12.01 -9.00 -13.45
CA THR A 190 11.22 -7.80 -13.18
C THR A 190 11.70 -7.12 -11.89
N ALA A 191 11.89 -7.88 -10.81
CA ALA A 191 12.40 -7.35 -9.56
C ALA A 191 13.84 -6.83 -9.71
N MET A 192 14.69 -7.51 -10.49
CA MET A 192 16.04 -7.05 -10.82
C MET A 192 16.02 -5.73 -11.60
N ALA A 193 15.13 -5.56 -12.57
CA ALA A 193 14.96 -4.30 -13.30
C ALA A 193 14.55 -3.17 -12.33
N GLY A 194 13.66 -3.44 -11.37
CA GLY A 194 13.31 -2.52 -10.30
C GLY A 194 14.51 -2.16 -9.44
N PHE A 195 15.33 -3.14 -9.03
CA PHE A 195 16.58 -2.93 -8.28
C PHE A 195 17.55 -2.01 -9.06
N ILE A 196 17.77 -2.25 -10.34
CA ILE A 196 18.62 -1.41 -11.19
C ILE A 196 18.07 0.03 -11.24
N SER A 197 16.76 0.19 -11.43
CA SER A 197 16.12 1.50 -11.46
C SER A 197 16.39 2.29 -10.17
N VAL A 198 16.10 1.72 -9.00
CA VAL A 198 16.31 2.43 -7.71
C VAL A 198 17.79 2.64 -7.38
N SER A 199 18.67 1.76 -7.86
CA SER A 199 20.13 1.88 -7.69
C SER A 199 20.71 3.11 -8.37
N THR A 200 20.06 3.61 -9.43
CA THR A 200 20.46 4.82 -10.15
C THR A 200 19.84 6.12 -9.61
N VAL A 201 18.96 6.05 -8.60
CA VAL A 201 18.33 7.24 -7.99
C VAL A 201 19.40 8.09 -7.29
N LYS A 202 19.41 9.37 -7.54
CA LYS A 202 20.27 10.34 -6.83
C LYS A 202 19.47 10.95 -5.68
N MET A 203 19.89 10.68 -4.44
CA MET A 203 19.30 11.26 -3.23
C MET A 203 20.31 12.23 -2.59
N LYS A 204 19.81 13.33 -2.03
CA LYS A 204 20.64 14.26 -1.27
C LYS A 204 21.25 13.51 -0.07
N LYS A 205 22.57 13.66 0.13
CA LYS A 205 23.21 13.17 1.35
C LYS A 205 22.58 13.88 2.54
N ARG A 206 22.04 13.10 3.46
CA ARG A 206 21.58 13.62 4.74
C ARG A 206 22.77 13.63 5.68
N GLU A 207 22.97 14.72 6.37
CA GLU A 207 23.92 14.74 7.48
C GLU A 207 23.43 13.78 8.55
N PRO A 208 24.31 12.93 9.12
CA PRO A 208 23.94 12.06 10.22
C PRO A 208 23.37 12.92 11.35
N VAL A 209 22.27 12.52 11.94
CA VAL A 209 21.73 13.20 13.11
C VAL A 209 22.77 13.08 14.22
N ALA A 210 23.41 14.20 14.57
CA ALA A 210 24.56 14.25 15.47
C ALA A 210 24.24 13.80 16.91
N GLU A 211 22.96 13.85 17.32
CA GLU A 211 22.54 13.41 18.64
C GLU A 211 21.97 11.99 18.58
N LYS A 212 22.62 11.06 19.26
CA LYS A 212 22.05 9.75 19.59
C LYS A 212 20.92 9.94 20.60
N LYS A 213 19.72 10.22 20.09
CA LYS A 213 18.54 10.27 20.96
C LYS A 213 18.31 8.89 21.59
N PRO A 214 17.83 8.81 22.83
CA PRO A 214 17.53 7.54 23.48
C PRO A 214 16.53 6.73 22.64
N ILE A 215 16.62 5.40 22.68
CA ILE A 215 15.69 4.50 22.03
C ILE A 215 14.33 4.67 22.72
N SER A 216 13.33 5.13 21.96
CA SER A 216 11.95 5.29 22.44
C SER A 216 11.00 4.60 21.46
N PHE A 217 9.81 4.24 21.91
CA PHE A 217 8.80 3.63 21.07
C PHE A 217 8.43 4.50 19.84
N ASP A 218 8.51 5.82 20.00
CA ASP A 218 8.27 6.81 18.92
C ASP A 218 9.26 6.72 17.74
N ARG A 219 10.35 5.95 17.86
CA ARG A 219 11.29 5.66 16.78
C ARG A 219 10.84 4.51 15.88
N PHE A 220 9.97 3.63 16.40
CA PHE A 220 9.45 2.48 15.69
C PHE A 220 8.04 2.70 15.19
N PHE A 221 7.28 3.52 15.92
CA PHE A 221 5.90 3.86 15.59
C PHE A 221 5.65 5.33 15.94
N LEU A 222 5.07 6.10 15.02
CA LEU A 222 4.79 7.52 15.20
C LEU A 222 3.65 7.71 16.20
N THR A 223 4.00 7.82 17.51
CA THR A 223 3.02 7.92 18.59
C THR A 223 2.14 9.15 18.48
N ARG A 224 2.65 10.27 17.94
CA ARG A 224 1.85 11.47 17.63
C ARG A 224 0.73 11.21 16.62
N GLY A 225 0.82 10.14 15.83
CA GLY A 225 -0.17 9.70 14.84
C GLY A 225 -1.09 8.57 15.33
N TRP A 226 -1.12 8.23 16.61
CA TRP A 226 -1.85 7.06 17.12
C TRP A 226 -3.33 7.01 16.70
N LEU A 227 -4.02 8.14 16.71
CA LEU A 227 -5.43 8.20 16.32
C LEU A 227 -5.64 8.00 14.82
N LEU A 228 -4.69 8.50 13.99
CA LEU A 228 -4.67 8.20 12.55
C LEU A 228 -4.42 6.71 12.32
N ALA A 229 -3.55 6.10 13.13
CA ALA A 229 -3.22 4.68 13.03
C ALA A 229 -4.42 3.79 13.33
N VAL A 230 -5.17 4.08 14.41
CA VAL A 230 -6.41 3.39 14.74
C VAL A 230 -7.42 3.55 13.60
N ASN A 231 -7.57 4.76 13.08
CA ASN A 231 -8.49 5.05 12.00
C ASN A 231 -8.15 4.26 10.71
N ILE A 232 -6.88 4.24 10.33
CA ILE A 232 -6.39 3.50 9.15
C ILE A 232 -6.50 1.98 9.36
N ALA A 233 -6.34 1.47 10.57
CA ALA A 233 -6.54 0.07 10.89
C ALA A 233 -8.02 -0.36 10.71
N CYS A 234 -8.98 0.50 11.09
CA CYS A 234 -10.40 0.25 10.80
C CYS A 234 -10.65 0.09 9.29
N PHE A 235 -10.08 0.96 8.47
CA PHE A 235 -10.23 0.88 7.00
C PHE A 235 -9.47 -0.32 6.41
N GLY A 236 -8.30 -0.65 6.95
CA GLY A 236 -7.55 -1.85 6.60
C GLY A 236 -8.35 -3.13 6.89
N LEU A 237 -9.08 -3.19 8.00
CA LEU A 237 -9.94 -4.32 8.36
C LEU A 237 -11.05 -4.53 7.32
N CYS A 238 -11.73 -3.46 6.92
CA CYS A 238 -12.76 -3.52 5.88
C CYS A 238 -12.18 -4.04 4.56
N TRP A 239 -10.99 -3.54 4.19
CA TRP A 239 -10.26 -4.00 3.01
C TRP A 239 -9.89 -5.48 3.11
N GLY A 240 -9.44 -5.95 4.27
CA GLY A 240 -9.09 -7.35 4.51
C GLY A 240 -10.26 -8.30 4.26
N ILE A 241 -11.45 -7.97 4.76
CA ILE A 241 -12.68 -8.74 4.50
C ILE A 241 -12.99 -8.71 3.00
N MET A 242 -13.09 -7.52 2.42
CA MET A 242 -13.50 -7.36 1.01
C MET A 242 -12.55 -8.08 0.06
N SER A 243 -11.26 -7.81 0.14
CA SER A 243 -10.29 -8.32 -0.84
C SER A 243 -10.13 -9.84 -0.84
N ASN A 244 -10.42 -10.51 0.28
CA ASN A 244 -10.25 -11.95 0.39
C ASN A 244 -11.53 -12.75 0.12
N TYR A 245 -12.70 -12.19 0.42
CA TYR A 245 -13.94 -12.95 0.38
C TYR A 245 -14.91 -12.53 -0.74
N VAL A 246 -14.62 -11.43 -1.44
CA VAL A 246 -15.45 -10.93 -2.54
C VAL A 246 -15.57 -11.92 -3.71
N ALA A 247 -14.50 -12.65 -4.00
CA ALA A 247 -14.47 -13.63 -5.09
C ALA A 247 -15.42 -14.80 -4.82
N ILE A 248 -15.29 -15.39 -3.64
CA ILE A 248 -16.11 -16.54 -3.23
C ILE A 248 -17.58 -16.11 -3.13
N TYR A 249 -17.85 -14.93 -2.54
CA TYR A 249 -19.20 -14.38 -2.50
C TYR A 249 -19.79 -14.17 -3.89
N GLY A 250 -19.04 -13.61 -4.83
CA GLY A 250 -19.49 -13.43 -6.21
C GLY A 250 -19.85 -14.73 -6.89
N SER A 251 -19.02 -15.77 -6.71
CA SER A 251 -19.26 -17.09 -7.28
C SER A 251 -20.45 -17.82 -6.63
N GLU A 252 -20.48 -17.91 -5.30
CA GLU A 252 -21.45 -18.74 -4.60
C GLU A 252 -22.83 -18.06 -4.43
N MET A 253 -22.86 -16.74 -4.22
CA MET A 253 -24.09 -16.02 -3.91
C MET A 253 -24.71 -15.31 -5.11
N LEU A 254 -23.90 -14.91 -6.10
CA LEU A 254 -24.37 -14.16 -7.27
C LEU A 254 -24.21 -14.91 -8.58
N GLY A 255 -23.63 -16.13 -8.58
CA GLY A 255 -23.39 -16.91 -9.79
C GLY A 255 -22.35 -16.28 -10.75
N ILE A 256 -21.49 -15.40 -10.23
CA ILE A 256 -20.48 -14.68 -11.02
C ILE A 256 -19.19 -15.53 -11.06
N THR A 257 -19.11 -16.49 -11.98
CA THR A 257 -17.97 -17.42 -12.06
C THR A 257 -16.70 -16.76 -12.62
N ASP A 258 -16.82 -15.87 -13.63
CA ASP A 258 -15.70 -15.20 -14.28
C ASP A 258 -15.56 -13.71 -13.93
N GLY A 259 -16.43 -13.20 -13.07
CA GLY A 259 -16.61 -11.77 -12.82
C GLY A 259 -15.69 -11.16 -11.75
N THR A 260 -14.94 -11.96 -10.98
CA THR A 260 -14.06 -11.44 -9.94
C THR A 260 -12.94 -10.57 -10.50
N GLY A 261 -12.38 -10.95 -11.63
CA GLY A 261 -11.41 -10.13 -12.34
C GLY A 261 -11.97 -8.75 -12.68
N LEU A 262 -13.22 -8.69 -13.18
CA LEU A 262 -13.91 -7.43 -13.51
C LEU A 262 -14.15 -6.56 -12.25
N PHE A 263 -14.50 -7.16 -11.10
CA PHE A 263 -14.61 -6.43 -9.83
C PHE A 263 -13.32 -5.67 -9.50
N PHE A 264 -12.19 -6.37 -9.50
CA PHE A 264 -10.89 -5.75 -9.20
C PHE A 264 -10.43 -4.77 -10.29
N MET A 265 -10.79 -4.99 -11.55
CA MET A 265 -10.55 -4.01 -12.63
C MET A 265 -11.32 -2.72 -12.40
N ILE A 266 -12.61 -2.79 -12.08
CA ILE A 266 -13.46 -1.61 -11.80
C ILE A 266 -12.96 -0.90 -10.54
N LEU A 267 -12.63 -1.65 -9.49
CA LEU A 267 -12.05 -1.11 -8.26
C LEU A 267 -10.72 -0.37 -8.54
N SER A 268 -9.84 -0.97 -9.33
CA SER A 268 -8.56 -0.36 -9.74
C SER A 268 -8.78 0.88 -10.61
N ALA A 269 -9.75 0.86 -11.51
CA ALA A 269 -10.15 2.03 -12.29
C ALA A 269 -10.65 3.17 -11.40
N GLY A 270 -11.44 2.85 -10.37
CA GLY A 270 -11.86 3.80 -9.34
C GLY A 270 -10.69 4.40 -8.55
N LEU A 271 -9.75 3.55 -8.10
CA LEU A 271 -8.50 3.99 -7.46
C LEU A 271 -7.72 4.95 -8.38
N PHE A 272 -7.62 4.62 -9.66
CA PHE A 272 -6.91 5.43 -10.65
C PHE A 272 -7.61 6.76 -10.90
N ALA A 273 -8.91 6.76 -11.12
CA ALA A 273 -9.72 7.97 -11.30
C ALA A 273 -9.61 8.91 -10.09
N ALA A 274 -9.70 8.37 -8.87
CA ALA A 274 -9.51 9.14 -7.65
C ALA A 274 -8.14 9.82 -7.59
N ARG A 275 -7.07 9.19 -8.09
CA ARG A 275 -5.73 9.79 -8.14
C ARG A 275 -5.67 10.97 -9.11
N ILE A 276 -6.28 10.84 -10.28
CA ILE A 276 -6.29 11.93 -11.28
C ILE A 276 -7.05 13.15 -10.75
N PHE A 277 -8.23 12.93 -10.19
CA PHE A 277 -9.08 14.02 -9.71
C PHE A 277 -8.73 14.51 -8.31
N GLY A 278 -8.42 13.60 -7.38
CA GLY A 278 -8.12 13.92 -5.97
C GLY A 278 -6.76 14.57 -5.75
N THR A 279 -5.78 14.30 -6.61
CA THR A 279 -4.41 14.85 -6.48
C THR A 279 -4.40 16.37 -6.50
N ARG A 280 -5.29 17.01 -7.26
CA ARG A 280 -5.42 18.48 -7.28
C ARG A 280 -5.87 19.05 -5.92
N ALA A 281 -6.72 18.35 -5.19
CA ALA A 281 -7.13 18.75 -3.84
C ALA A 281 -5.97 18.63 -2.84
N LEU A 282 -5.18 17.54 -2.94
CA LEU A 282 -3.98 17.33 -2.12
C LEU A 282 -2.91 18.40 -2.41
N ALA A 283 -2.68 18.74 -3.69
CA ALA A 283 -1.76 19.79 -4.09
C ALA A 283 -2.14 21.18 -3.53
N ARG A 284 -3.45 21.46 -3.39
CA ARG A 284 -3.97 22.68 -2.77
C ARG A 284 -3.99 22.63 -1.24
N GLY A 285 -3.38 21.63 -0.61
CA GLY A 285 -3.36 21.46 0.84
C GLY A 285 -4.67 21.00 1.49
N LYS A 286 -5.70 20.65 0.69
CA LYS A 286 -7.03 20.23 1.17
C LYS A 286 -7.02 18.76 1.62
N ILE A 287 -6.05 18.38 2.47
CA ILE A 287 -5.78 16.98 2.85
C ILE A 287 -6.97 16.36 3.58
N THR A 288 -7.50 17.07 4.60
CA THR A 288 -8.64 16.58 5.39
C THR A 288 -9.93 16.50 4.59
N GLN A 289 -10.10 17.37 3.58
CA GLN A 289 -11.26 17.30 2.67
C GLN A 289 -11.15 16.10 1.73
N SER A 290 -9.95 15.81 1.20
CA SER A 290 -9.72 14.62 0.38
C SER A 290 -9.97 13.33 1.18
N ALA A 291 -9.50 13.27 2.43
CA ALA A 291 -9.82 12.17 3.34
C ALA A 291 -11.33 12.03 3.57
N ALA A 292 -12.02 13.14 3.84
CA ALA A 292 -13.47 13.18 4.09
C ALA A 292 -14.28 12.61 2.91
N VAL A 293 -13.99 13.06 1.70
CA VAL A 293 -14.61 12.52 0.48
C VAL A 293 -14.32 11.03 0.33
N GLY A 294 -13.06 10.63 0.57
CA GLY A 294 -12.63 9.25 0.45
C GLY A 294 -13.38 8.31 1.40
N VAL A 295 -13.50 8.67 2.69
CA VAL A 295 -14.16 7.81 3.68
C VAL A 295 -15.66 7.70 3.45
N ILE A 296 -16.33 8.77 2.95
CA ILE A 296 -17.75 8.73 2.62
C ILE A 296 -18.03 7.85 1.40
N LEU A 297 -17.24 8.01 0.32
CA LEU A 297 -17.39 7.17 -0.88
C LEU A 297 -17.16 5.70 -0.56
N SER A 298 -16.12 5.38 0.22
CA SER A 298 -15.88 4.00 0.69
C SER A 298 -17.05 3.48 1.51
N LEU A 299 -17.57 4.27 2.45
CA LEU A 299 -18.72 3.88 3.27
C LEU A 299 -19.94 3.55 2.40
N GLY A 300 -20.26 4.42 1.43
CA GLY A 300 -21.34 4.17 0.47
C GLY A 300 -21.15 2.85 -0.30
N GLY A 301 -19.91 2.57 -0.72
CA GLY A 301 -19.57 1.32 -1.41
C GLY A 301 -19.74 0.09 -0.52
N TYR A 302 -19.23 0.10 0.71
CA TYR A 302 -19.37 -1.03 1.64
C TYR A 302 -20.83 -1.27 2.05
N VAL A 303 -21.61 -0.22 2.30
CA VAL A 303 -23.04 -0.32 2.63
C VAL A 303 -23.83 -0.86 1.44
N LEU A 304 -23.59 -0.35 0.23
CA LEU A 304 -24.24 -0.84 -0.99
C LEU A 304 -23.95 -2.32 -1.21
N PHE A 305 -22.70 -2.74 -1.04
CA PHE A 305 -22.28 -4.13 -1.18
C PHE A 305 -23.01 -5.06 -0.18
N ALA A 306 -23.10 -4.63 1.09
CA ALA A 306 -23.71 -5.43 2.15
C ALA A 306 -25.24 -5.48 2.06
N ALA A 307 -25.87 -4.39 1.56
CA ALA A 307 -27.33 -4.25 1.58
C ALA A 307 -28.00 -4.85 0.33
N VAL A 308 -27.32 -4.95 -0.81
CA VAL A 308 -27.94 -5.31 -2.09
C VAL A 308 -27.24 -6.49 -2.74
N ASN A 309 -27.87 -7.65 -2.69
CA ASN A 309 -27.39 -8.92 -3.26
C ASN A 309 -27.70 -9.03 -4.75
N GLN A 310 -27.13 -8.13 -5.55
CA GLN A 310 -27.29 -8.11 -7.01
C GLN A 310 -25.97 -7.76 -7.71
N SER A 311 -25.77 -8.29 -8.93
CA SER A 311 -24.54 -8.10 -9.71
C SER A 311 -24.22 -6.63 -10.00
N TRP A 312 -25.22 -5.78 -10.26
CA TRP A 312 -24.99 -4.35 -10.45
C TRP A 312 -24.44 -3.67 -9.21
N ALA A 313 -24.94 -4.03 -8.01
CA ALA A 313 -24.47 -3.49 -6.75
C ALA A 313 -23.06 -3.97 -6.43
N TYR A 314 -22.73 -5.22 -6.75
CA TYR A 314 -21.39 -5.79 -6.64
C TYR A 314 -20.37 -4.94 -7.40
N TYR A 315 -20.61 -4.65 -8.70
CA TYR A 315 -19.67 -3.86 -9.49
C TYR A 315 -19.69 -2.35 -9.17
N THR A 316 -20.85 -1.79 -8.85
CA THR A 316 -20.94 -0.37 -8.45
C THR A 316 -20.21 -0.12 -7.13
N SER A 317 -20.30 -1.07 -6.20
CA SER A 317 -19.55 -1.02 -4.94
C SER A 317 -18.04 -1.02 -5.15
N ALA A 318 -17.55 -1.82 -6.11
CA ALA A 318 -16.14 -1.81 -6.49
C ALA A 318 -15.67 -0.42 -6.92
N ALA A 319 -16.45 0.27 -7.77
CA ALA A 319 -16.15 1.63 -8.21
C ALA A 319 -16.11 2.62 -7.04
N LEU A 320 -17.12 2.59 -6.17
CA LEU A 320 -17.24 3.49 -5.02
C LEU A 320 -16.11 3.25 -4.01
N ILE A 321 -15.80 1.99 -3.68
CA ILE A 321 -14.68 1.62 -2.78
C ILE A 321 -13.35 2.04 -3.39
N GLY A 322 -13.16 1.82 -4.70
CA GLY A 322 -11.96 2.23 -5.41
C GLY A 322 -11.77 3.76 -5.39
N LEU A 323 -12.80 4.53 -5.74
CA LEU A 323 -12.79 6.00 -5.66
C LEU A 323 -12.53 6.49 -4.23
N GLY A 324 -13.15 5.84 -3.26
CA GLY A 324 -13.00 6.18 -1.84
C GLY A 324 -11.58 5.95 -1.35
N ASN A 325 -11.06 4.74 -1.47
CA ASN A 325 -9.72 4.37 -1.02
C ASN A 325 -8.62 5.12 -1.78
N GLY A 326 -8.86 5.42 -3.07
CA GLY A 326 -7.96 6.23 -3.89
C GLY A 326 -7.77 7.65 -3.38
N ASN A 327 -8.77 8.25 -2.75
CA ASN A 327 -8.67 9.56 -2.10
C ASN A 327 -8.20 9.46 -0.64
N MET A 328 -8.73 8.49 0.11
CA MET A 328 -8.49 8.34 1.55
C MET A 328 -7.04 8.02 1.87
N TYR A 329 -6.49 6.96 1.28
CA TYR A 329 -5.16 6.45 1.66
C TYR A 329 -4.03 7.48 1.47
N PRO A 330 -3.91 8.21 0.33
CA PRO A 330 -2.88 9.24 0.20
C PRO A 330 -3.11 10.43 1.10
N ALA A 331 -4.36 10.76 1.41
CA ALA A 331 -4.66 11.83 2.35
C ALA A 331 -4.15 11.46 3.76
N PHE A 332 -4.41 10.24 4.23
CA PHE A 332 -3.88 9.76 5.51
C PHE A 332 -2.36 9.67 5.51
N LEU A 333 -1.72 9.21 4.42
CA LEU A 333 -0.27 9.23 4.31
C LEU A 333 0.31 10.64 4.43
N ASN A 334 -0.30 11.62 3.76
CA ASN A 334 0.07 13.02 3.92
C ASN A 334 -0.13 13.52 5.35
N MET A 335 -1.21 13.11 6.03
CA MET A 335 -1.45 13.46 7.43
C MET A 335 -0.35 12.90 8.34
N PHE A 336 0.04 11.62 8.17
CA PHE A 336 1.16 11.03 8.92
C PHE A 336 2.47 11.77 8.68
N ILE A 337 2.80 12.07 7.42
CA ILE A 337 4.03 12.80 7.05
C ILE A 337 4.05 14.21 7.67
N LYS A 338 2.90 14.91 7.72
CA LYS A 338 2.80 16.24 8.32
C LYS A 338 2.77 16.26 9.85
N LEU A 339 2.54 15.13 10.50
CA LEU A 339 2.71 14.96 11.95
C LEU A 339 4.15 14.61 12.34
N ALA A 340 4.93 14.14 11.38
CA ALA A 340 6.31 13.69 11.59
C ALA A 340 7.31 14.82 11.36
N ARG A 341 8.38 14.83 12.16
CA ARG A 341 9.56 15.66 11.87
C ARG A 341 10.28 15.12 10.63
N ASN A 342 11.14 15.94 10.04
CA ASN A 342 11.93 15.55 8.86
C ASN A 342 12.79 14.29 9.09
N ASP A 343 13.20 14.04 10.34
CA ASP A 343 13.97 12.87 10.77
C ASP A 343 13.11 11.64 11.10
N GLN A 344 11.79 11.73 11.02
CA GLN A 344 10.82 10.66 11.31
C GLN A 344 9.96 10.27 10.11
N ARG A 345 10.34 10.61 8.88
CA ARG A 345 9.53 10.30 7.68
C ARG A 345 9.41 8.80 7.42
N GLY A 346 10.48 8.04 7.66
CA GLY A 346 10.47 6.60 7.55
C GLY A 346 9.54 5.98 8.58
N THR A 347 9.64 6.44 9.84
CA THR A 347 8.75 6.03 10.92
C THR A 347 7.28 6.35 10.62
N ALA A 348 6.97 7.55 10.10
CA ALA A 348 5.61 7.91 9.73
C ALA A 348 5.05 7.00 8.63
N ASN A 349 5.88 6.70 7.63
CA ASN A 349 5.51 5.85 6.52
C ASN A 349 5.34 4.38 6.94
N SER A 350 6.23 3.87 7.79
CA SER A 350 6.07 2.52 8.34
C SER A 350 4.84 2.42 9.24
N SER A 351 4.52 3.46 10.01
CA SER A 351 3.37 3.47 10.91
C SER A 351 2.05 3.33 10.17
N ILE A 352 1.84 4.06 9.06
CA ILE A 352 0.61 3.91 8.28
C ILE A 352 0.52 2.52 7.64
N LEU A 353 1.63 2.00 7.08
CA LEU A 353 1.66 0.68 6.47
C LEU A 353 1.40 -0.43 7.51
N THR A 354 2.04 -0.35 8.68
CA THR A 354 1.84 -1.30 9.78
C THR A 354 0.39 -1.29 10.25
N SER A 355 -0.20 -0.10 10.42
CA SER A 355 -1.58 0.05 10.87
C SER A 355 -2.59 -0.50 9.86
N TRP A 356 -2.37 -0.23 8.57
CA TRP A 356 -3.18 -0.77 7.48
C TRP A 356 -3.12 -2.30 7.44
N ASP A 357 -1.91 -2.87 7.49
CA ASP A 357 -1.73 -4.32 7.41
C ASP A 357 -2.22 -5.05 8.66
N ALA A 358 -2.03 -4.46 9.85
CA ALA A 358 -2.60 -5.01 11.08
C ALA A 358 -4.13 -5.07 11.00
N GLY A 359 -4.77 -3.98 10.54
CA GLY A 359 -6.20 -3.95 10.29
C GLY A 359 -6.61 -5.00 9.25
N MET A 360 -5.91 -5.06 8.13
CA MET A 360 -6.19 -6.03 7.06
C MET A 360 -6.09 -7.48 7.55
N GLY A 361 -5.04 -7.81 8.32
CA GLY A 361 -4.89 -9.14 8.91
C GLY A 361 -6.05 -9.50 9.85
N LEU A 362 -6.44 -8.56 10.73
CA LEU A 362 -7.62 -8.73 11.59
C LEU A 362 -8.90 -8.91 10.78
N GLY A 363 -9.04 -8.18 9.68
CA GLY A 363 -10.18 -8.30 8.77
C GLY A 363 -10.27 -9.65 8.07
N ILE A 364 -9.13 -10.19 7.62
CA ILE A 364 -9.07 -11.51 7.00
C ILE A 364 -9.50 -12.58 8.00
N VAL A 365 -8.92 -12.59 9.19
CA VAL A 365 -9.24 -13.58 10.23
C VAL A 365 -10.67 -13.41 10.71
N GLY A 366 -11.06 -12.20 11.10
CA GLY A 366 -12.41 -11.92 11.59
C GLY A 366 -13.48 -12.17 10.53
N GLY A 367 -13.22 -11.80 9.27
CA GLY A 367 -14.10 -12.10 8.14
C GLY A 367 -14.29 -13.59 7.93
N GLY A 368 -13.21 -14.37 8.00
CA GLY A 368 -13.26 -15.83 7.92
C GLY A 368 -14.14 -16.45 9.02
N PHE A 369 -13.99 -16.01 10.26
CA PHE A 369 -14.85 -16.44 11.37
C PHE A 369 -16.32 -16.08 11.12
N LEU A 370 -16.62 -14.85 10.69
CA LEU A 370 -18.01 -14.43 10.40
C LEU A 370 -18.61 -15.24 9.25
N LEU A 371 -17.83 -15.56 8.24
CA LEU A 371 -18.26 -16.42 7.13
C LEU A 371 -18.55 -17.85 7.57
N GLN A 372 -17.64 -18.43 8.35
CA GLN A 372 -17.72 -19.84 8.74
C GLN A 372 -18.85 -20.10 9.74
N TYR A 373 -19.05 -19.22 10.73
CA TYR A 373 -19.97 -19.45 11.82
C TYR A 373 -21.31 -18.71 11.69
N LEU A 374 -21.40 -17.72 10.80
CA LEU A 374 -22.60 -16.93 10.59
C LEU A 374 -23.03 -16.94 9.12
N SER A 375 -22.56 -16.00 8.31
CA SER A 375 -22.92 -15.88 6.89
C SER A 375 -22.05 -14.87 6.14
N TYR A 376 -22.11 -14.89 4.81
CA TYR A 376 -21.54 -13.85 3.94
C TYR A 376 -22.08 -12.45 4.29
N SER A 377 -23.41 -12.36 4.51
CA SER A 377 -24.05 -11.10 4.89
C SER A 377 -23.46 -10.53 6.19
N ALA A 378 -23.26 -11.37 7.22
CA ALA A 378 -22.65 -10.95 8.48
C ALA A 378 -21.24 -10.40 8.30
N ALA A 379 -20.40 -11.02 7.46
CA ALA A 379 -19.04 -10.57 7.20
C ALA A 379 -19.01 -9.20 6.49
N PHE A 380 -19.84 -9.00 5.47
CA PHE A 380 -19.88 -7.72 4.72
C PHE A 380 -20.58 -6.60 5.49
N TRP A 381 -21.62 -6.89 6.29
CA TRP A 381 -22.15 -5.93 7.25
C TRP A 381 -21.14 -5.58 8.34
N GLY A 382 -20.34 -6.54 8.80
CA GLY A 382 -19.21 -6.29 9.71
C GLY A 382 -18.21 -5.31 9.11
N ALA A 383 -17.87 -5.47 7.83
CA ALA A 383 -17.02 -4.52 7.10
C ALA A 383 -17.69 -3.13 6.99
N ALA A 384 -18.98 -3.06 6.65
CA ALA A 384 -19.72 -1.79 6.54
C ALA A 384 -19.82 -1.07 7.89
N ILE A 385 -20.09 -1.79 8.99
CA ILE A 385 -20.13 -1.23 10.36
C ILE A 385 -18.75 -0.72 10.76
N MET A 386 -17.68 -1.46 10.47
CA MET A 386 -16.32 -1.01 10.78
C MET A 386 -15.92 0.21 9.94
N GLN A 387 -16.34 0.27 8.66
CA GLN A 387 -16.15 1.45 7.82
C GLN A 387 -16.90 2.66 8.37
N LEU A 388 -18.13 2.48 8.84
CA LEU A 388 -18.91 3.52 9.52
C LEU A 388 -18.20 3.98 10.80
N THR A 389 -17.72 3.05 11.62
CA THR A 389 -16.96 3.35 12.84
C THR A 389 -15.71 4.19 12.52
N GLY A 390 -14.93 3.78 11.52
CA GLY A 390 -13.77 4.54 11.05
C GLY A 390 -14.16 5.93 10.51
N THR A 391 -15.28 6.04 9.81
CA THR A 391 -15.79 7.32 9.29
C THR A 391 -16.21 8.25 10.42
N LEU A 392 -16.95 7.76 11.41
CA LEU A 392 -17.34 8.53 12.59
C LEU A 392 -16.12 8.97 13.40
N LEU A 393 -15.17 8.04 13.64
CA LEU A 393 -13.90 8.36 14.31
C LEU A 393 -13.14 9.47 13.58
N PHE A 394 -13.12 9.44 12.24
CA PHE A 394 -12.48 10.47 11.44
C PHE A 394 -13.14 11.86 11.65
N TYR A 395 -14.45 11.95 11.54
CA TYR A 395 -15.16 13.23 11.64
C TYR A 395 -15.18 13.80 13.05
N LEU A 396 -15.40 12.96 14.06
CA LEU A 396 -15.56 13.42 15.45
C LEU A 396 -14.21 13.74 16.11
N PHE A 397 -13.18 12.96 15.80
CA PHE A 397 -11.91 13.02 16.54
C PHE A 397 -10.69 13.24 15.65
N THR A 398 -10.46 12.38 14.64
CA THR A 398 -9.19 12.32 13.92
C THR A 398 -8.90 13.61 13.15
N ARG A 399 -9.89 14.22 12.51
CA ARG A 399 -9.73 15.46 11.78
C ARG A 399 -9.27 16.61 12.70
N ARG A 400 -9.95 16.80 13.83
CA ARG A 400 -9.61 17.84 14.83
C ARG A 400 -8.24 17.60 15.45
N PHE A 401 -7.97 16.32 15.79
CA PHE A 401 -6.68 15.90 16.34
C PHE A 401 -5.52 16.23 15.40
N TYR A 402 -5.67 15.94 14.12
CA TYR A 402 -4.67 16.24 13.10
C TYR A 402 -4.48 17.77 12.92
N GLU A 403 -5.57 18.52 12.76
CA GLU A 403 -5.51 19.97 12.54
C GLU A 403 -4.82 20.70 13.70
N ALA A 404 -5.00 20.22 14.94
CA ALA A 404 -4.37 20.77 16.13
C ALA A 404 -2.87 20.42 16.29
N ARG A 405 -2.37 19.36 15.64
CA ARG A 405 -1.02 18.80 15.90
C ARG A 405 -0.10 18.78 14.68
N ARG A 406 -0.61 19.11 13.49
CA ARG A 406 0.21 19.14 12.26
C ARG A 406 1.38 20.10 12.44
N LEU A 407 2.55 19.66 11.98
CA LEU A 407 3.72 20.51 11.83
C LEU A 407 3.56 21.30 10.52
N SER A 408 3.91 22.57 10.54
CA SER A 408 3.80 23.48 9.39
C SER A 408 4.63 23.00 8.18
#